data_6640369efdfd25e99662d31dbf8121de
#
_entry.id   6640369efdfd25e99662d31dbf8121de
#
_cell.length_a   1.000
_cell.length_b   1.000
_cell.length_c   1.000
_cell.angle_alpha   90.00
_cell.angle_beta   90.00
_cell.angle_gamma   90.00
#
_symmetry.space_group_name_H-M   'P 1'
#
loop_
_entity.id
_entity.type
_entity.pdbx_description
1 polymer ?
#
loop_
_entity_poly.entity_id
_entity_poly.type
_entity_poly.pdbx_seq_one_letter_code
_entity_poly.pdbx_strand_id
1 'polypeptide(L)' 'MSSEENFRRLGLSIIMLEEKLEELKTYAEEMVRDKSKFDSDVLTNISRRLLSAAYELSQSYENYKSGRPTH' A
#
# COMPACT_ATOMS: atom_id res chain seq x y z
N MET A 1 14.40 -5.04 20.71
CA MET A 1 15.26 -5.01 19.66
C MET A 1 14.69 -4.82 18.33
N SER A 2 15.53 -4.47 17.44
CA SER A 2 15.08 -4.04 16.13
C SER A 2 14.44 -5.13 15.30
N SER A 3 14.78 -6.39 15.52
CA SER A 3 14.21 -7.43 14.68
C SER A 3 12.70 -7.62 14.95
N GLU A 4 12.29 -7.54 16.20
CA GLU A 4 10.88 -7.61 16.53
C GLU A 4 10.12 -6.40 16.01
N GLU A 5 10.73 -5.24 16.16
CA GLU A 5 10.13 -4.00 15.66
C GLU A 5 10.07 -4.00 14.14
N ASN A 6 11.10 -4.50 13.47
CA ASN A 6 11.10 -4.59 12.01
C ASN A 6 10.00 -5.54 11.53
N PHE A 7 9.78 -6.63 12.23
CA PHE A 7 8.72 -7.55 11.87
C PHE A 7 7.34 -6.89 12.01
N ARG A 8 7.16 -6.14 13.08
CA ARG A 8 5.91 -5.42 13.30
C ARG A 8 5.67 -4.38 12.21
N ARG A 9 6.73 -3.64 11.85
CA ARG A 9 6.63 -2.67 10.77
C ARG A 9 6.28 -3.32 9.44
N LEU A 10 6.87 -4.48 9.19
CA LEU A 10 6.54 -5.24 8.00
C LEU A 10 5.06 -5.58 7.97
N GLY A 11 4.53 -6.07 9.08
CA GLY A 11 3.12 -6.39 9.16
C GLY A 11 2.23 -5.19 8.92
N LEU A 12 2.59 -4.05 9.52
CA LEU A 12 1.80 -2.83 9.32
C LEU A 12 1.84 -2.36 7.88
N SER A 13 3.00 -2.51 7.22
CA SER A 13 3.11 -2.12 5.81
C SER A 13 2.21 -2.98 4.93
N ILE A 14 2.10 -4.27 5.24
CA ILE A 14 1.21 -5.17 4.51
C ILE A 14 -0.24 -4.74 4.68
N ILE A 15 -0.63 -4.42 5.91
CA ILE A 15 -2.00 -3.98 6.19
C ILE A 15 -2.32 -2.69 5.42
N MET A 16 -1.39 -1.75 5.41
CA MET A 16 -1.60 -0.49 4.69
C MET A 16 -1.73 -0.70 3.20
N LEU A 17 -0.93 -1.60 2.63
CA LEU A 17 -1.04 -1.90 1.21
C LEU A 17 -2.39 -2.54 0.91
N GLU A 18 -2.83 -3.44 1.76
CA GLU A 18 -4.14 -4.08 1.58
C GLU A 18 -5.26 -3.05 1.59
N GLU A 19 -5.18 -2.06 2.47
CA GLU A 19 -6.19 -0.99 2.51
C GLU A 19 -6.24 -0.23 1.19
N LYS A 20 -5.08 0.06 0.61
CA LYS A 20 -5.03 0.75 -0.67
C LYS A 20 -5.57 -0.10 -1.80
N LEU A 21 -5.34 -1.40 -1.74
CA LEU A 21 -5.89 -2.31 -2.73
C LEU A 21 -7.41 -2.38 -2.64
N GLU A 22 -7.97 -2.35 -1.42
CA GLU A 22 -9.42 -2.31 -1.24
C GLU A 22 -10.01 -1.04 -1.83
N GLU A 23 -9.33 0.06 -1.63
CA GLU A 23 -9.75 1.34 -2.19
C GLU A 23 -9.80 1.26 -3.72
N LEU A 24 -8.76 0.69 -4.31
CA LEU A 24 -8.70 0.53 -5.76
C LEU A 24 -9.80 -0.40 -6.26
N LYS A 25 -10.03 -1.49 -5.54
CA LYS A 25 -11.07 -2.44 -5.90
C LYS A 25 -12.45 -1.79 -5.89
N THR A 26 -12.74 -1.02 -4.86
CA THR A 26 -14.02 -0.32 -4.76
C THR A 26 -14.22 0.63 -5.94
N TYR A 27 -13.17 1.37 -6.27
CA TYR A 27 -13.23 2.28 -7.40
C TYR A 27 -13.47 1.53 -8.71
N ALA A 28 -12.78 0.42 -8.89
CA ALA A 28 -12.94 -0.40 -10.10
C ALA A 28 -14.35 -0.93 -10.23
N GLU A 29 -14.94 -1.36 -9.13
CA GLU A 29 -16.31 -1.87 -9.13
C GLU A 29 -17.30 -0.79 -9.54
N GLU A 30 -17.10 0.42 -9.04
CA GLU A 30 -17.96 1.54 -9.41
C GLU A 30 -17.82 1.90 -10.89
N MET A 31 -16.59 1.93 -11.36
CA MET A 31 -16.31 2.28 -12.75
C MET A 31 -16.90 1.27 -13.71
N VAL A 32 -16.82 0.00 -13.39
CA VAL A 32 -17.38 -1.05 -14.23
C VAL A 32 -18.91 -0.96 -14.26
N ARG A 33 -19.50 -0.60 -13.14
CA ARG A 33 -20.95 -0.48 -13.03
C ARG A 33 -21.47 0.74 -13.79
N ASP A 34 -20.70 1.82 -13.77
CA ASP A 34 -21.15 3.09 -14.35
C ASP A 34 -19.95 3.87 -14.86
N LYS A 35 -19.82 3.93 -16.18
CA LYS A 35 -18.70 4.60 -16.83
C LYS A 35 -18.55 6.06 -16.41
N SER A 36 -19.66 6.71 -16.08
CA SER A 36 -19.62 8.12 -15.70
C SER A 36 -18.90 8.35 -14.39
N LYS A 37 -18.65 7.28 -13.61
CA LYS A 37 -17.91 7.38 -12.37
C LYS A 37 -16.41 7.43 -12.58
N PHE A 38 -15.94 7.18 -13.79
CA PHE A 38 -14.52 7.23 -14.06
C PHE A 38 -13.99 8.65 -13.98
N ASP A 39 -12.90 8.82 -13.25
CA ASP A 39 -12.25 10.11 -13.09
C ASP A 39 -10.75 9.84 -13.07
N SER A 40 -10.05 10.36 -14.10
CA SER A 40 -8.63 10.07 -14.22
C SER A 40 -7.81 10.65 -13.07
N ASP A 41 -8.26 11.77 -12.51
CA ASP A 41 -7.54 12.35 -11.36
C ASP A 41 -7.67 11.46 -10.14
N VAL A 42 -8.86 10.90 -9.92
CA VAL A 42 -9.07 9.99 -8.80
C VAL A 42 -8.20 8.74 -8.99
N LEU A 43 -8.20 8.18 -10.18
CA LEU A 43 -7.40 6.99 -10.45
C LEU A 43 -5.91 7.28 -10.27
N THR A 44 -5.46 8.44 -10.73
CA THR A 44 -4.07 8.84 -10.57
C THR A 44 -3.70 8.90 -9.08
N ASN A 45 -4.57 9.51 -8.27
CA ASN A 45 -4.32 9.61 -6.83
C ASN A 45 -4.28 8.25 -6.16
N ILE A 46 -5.22 7.37 -6.51
CA ILE A 46 -5.25 6.03 -5.93
C ILE A 46 -3.99 5.27 -6.30
N SER A 47 -3.59 5.33 -7.57
CA SER A 47 -2.41 4.57 -8.01
C SER A 47 -1.13 5.12 -7.37
N ARG A 48 -1.03 6.43 -7.16
CA ARG A 48 0.13 7.00 -6.48
C ARG A 48 0.22 6.52 -5.04
N ARG A 49 -0.90 6.51 -4.33
CA ARG A 49 -0.90 6.04 -2.95
C ARG A 49 -0.60 4.56 -2.87
N LEU A 50 -1.07 3.80 -3.86
CA LEU A 50 -0.78 2.37 -3.92
C LEU A 50 0.72 2.15 -4.14
N LEU A 51 1.33 2.88 -5.07
CA LEU A 51 2.76 2.76 -5.30
C LEU A 51 3.56 3.14 -4.07
N SER A 52 3.14 4.18 -3.37
CA SER A 52 3.81 4.61 -2.15
C SER A 52 3.74 3.52 -1.08
N ALA A 53 2.58 2.90 -0.92
CA ALA A 53 2.40 1.82 0.06
C ALA A 53 3.23 0.61 -0.33
N ALA A 54 3.30 0.30 -1.62
CA ALA A 54 4.12 -0.82 -2.10
C ALA A 54 5.60 -0.57 -1.84
N TYR A 55 6.04 0.67 -2.03
CA TYR A 55 7.42 1.03 -1.75
C TYR A 55 7.74 0.89 -0.25
N GLU A 56 6.81 1.34 0.59
CA GLU A 56 6.96 1.20 2.04
C GLU A 56 7.11 -0.26 2.44
N LEU A 57 6.29 -1.11 1.85
CA LEU A 57 6.37 -2.54 2.12
C LEU A 57 7.74 -3.08 1.71
N SER A 58 8.20 -2.69 0.54
CA SER A 58 9.50 -3.14 0.04
C SER A 58 10.62 -2.74 1.00
N GLN A 59 10.59 -1.50 1.48
CA GLN A 59 11.58 -1.00 2.42
C GLN A 59 11.52 -1.73 3.76
N SER A 60 10.30 -1.96 4.25
CA SER A 60 10.12 -2.67 5.51
C SER A 60 10.64 -4.10 5.42
N TYR A 61 10.41 -4.74 4.28
CA TYR A 61 10.91 -6.09 4.08
C TYR A 61 12.45 -6.13 4.03
N GLU A 62 13.04 -5.17 3.32
CA GLU A 62 14.50 -5.08 3.25
C GLU A 62 15.10 -4.86 4.64
N ASN A 63 14.49 -3.98 5.41
CA ASN A 63 14.97 -3.72 6.77
C ASN A 63 14.86 -4.95 7.64
N TYR A 64 13.77 -5.68 7.50
CA TYR A 64 13.58 -6.91 8.25
C TYR A 64 14.64 -7.95 7.87
N LYS A 65 14.86 -8.13 6.56
CA LYS A 65 15.82 -9.12 6.07
C LYS A 65 17.24 -8.80 6.52
N SER A 66 17.62 -7.55 6.47
CA SER A 66 18.99 -7.16 6.77
C SER A 66 19.24 -6.88 8.25
N GLY A 67 18.18 -6.85 9.03
CA GLY A 67 18.30 -6.53 10.46
C GLY A 67 18.57 -5.07 10.74
N ARG A 68 18.37 -4.19 9.76
CA ARG A 68 18.62 -2.77 9.96
C ARG A 68 17.54 -2.13 10.82
N PRO A 69 17.93 -1.14 11.61
CA PRO A 69 16.92 -0.43 12.39
C PRO A 69 15.95 0.32 11.48
N THR A 70 14.73 0.44 11.93
CA THR A 70 13.69 1.20 11.22
C THR A 70 13.62 2.60 11.82
N HIS A 71 13.44 3.57 10.99
CA HIS A 71 13.26 4.94 11.48
C HIS A 71 11.83 5.33 11.50
#